data_dab021fd639bce2b7f8370f83f7b8a0e
#
_entry.id   dab021fd639bce2b7f8370f83f7b8a0e
#
_cell.length_a   1.000
_cell.length_b   1.000
_cell.length_c   1.000
_cell.angle_alpha   90.00
_cell.angle_beta   90.00
_cell.angle_gamma   90.00
#
_symmetry.space_group_name_H-M   'P 1'
#
loop_
_entity.id
_entity.type
_entity.pdbx_description
1 polymer ?
#
loop_
_entity_poly.entity_id
_entity_poly.type
_entity_poly.pdbx_seq_one_letter_code
_entity_poly.pdbx_strand_id
1 'polypeptide(L)'
;MILFPYYRNAGSDDAFSRTQEIQEQRRLASGEIAELLAAQETAQSEVQELDEANRGIESALSRLRRQMADIKTQLAQEPVVAPEPVEEIIEEPEPEALVAGVEFSILGLATEAKSFVIVVDMSGSMLSFTELMIKSVLEVLDPLDGSNEFAIIGYQGNPAPVLWTYPDRGLVQGTPANLDTAREFTRSLARRFSGSTPTHYALLSALQYPADAIILMSDGEPDNSPGFILQDIATLNRYENKEIHTVAIGDYTQNRGLVMFLQTLAHQNDGDFVGVSR
;
A
#
# COMPACT_ATOMS: atom_id res chain seq x y z
N MET A 1 -61.29 -34.80 -62.38
CA MET A 1 -59.98 -34.12 -62.25
C MET A 1 -59.93 -33.62 -60.83
N ILE A 2 -59.31 -34.40 -59.88
CA ILE A 2 -59.29 -34.12 -58.43
C ILE A 2 -57.95 -33.48 -58.15
N LEU A 3 -57.95 -32.20 -57.78
CA LEU A 3 -56.80 -31.45 -57.31
C LEU A 3 -56.54 -31.79 -55.85
N PHE A 4 -55.43 -32.49 -55.56
CA PHE A 4 -54.90 -32.66 -54.20
C PHE A 4 -54.18 -31.36 -53.79
N PRO A 5 -54.53 -30.75 -52.64
CA PRO A 5 -53.77 -29.63 -52.13
C PRO A 5 -52.42 -30.14 -51.58
N TYR A 6 -51.32 -29.55 -52.07
CA TYR A 6 -49.98 -29.74 -51.54
C TYR A 6 -49.90 -29.10 -50.15
N TYR A 7 -50.05 -29.90 -49.08
CA TYR A 7 -49.69 -29.47 -47.75
C TYR A 7 -48.16 -29.42 -47.64
N ARG A 8 -47.63 -28.24 -47.80
CA ARG A 8 -46.22 -27.97 -47.55
C ARG A 8 -46.04 -28.08 -46.02
N ASN A 9 -45.21 -29.03 -45.57
CA ASN A 9 -44.84 -29.28 -44.17
C ASN A 9 -44.02 -28.10 -43.63
N ALA A 10 -44.63 -26.99 -43.28
CA ALA A 10 -43.93 -25.85 -42.67
C ALA A 10 -43.40 -26.14 -41.24
N GLY A 11 -43.83 -27.24 -40.62
CA GLY A 11 -43.33 -27.64 -39.30
C GLY A 11 -42.04 -28.40 -39.24
N SER A 12 -41.56 -28.98 -40.39
CA SER A 12 -40.29 -29.74 -40.40
C SER A 12 -39.07 -28.84 -40.52
N ASP A 13 -39.18 -27.71 -41.20
CA ASP A 13 -38.07 -26.77 -41.40
C ASP A 13 -37.76 -26.01 -40.09
N ASP A 14 -38.79 -25.63 -39.34
CA ASP A 14 -38.67 -25.00 -38.00
C ASP A 14 -38.03 -25.94 -36.99
N ALA A 15 -38.42 -27.23 -36.99
CA ALA A 15 -37.86 -28.21 -36.07
C ALA A 15 -36.38 -28.51 -36.41
N PHE A 16 -36.03 -28.51 -37.66
CA PHE A 16 -34.63 -28.72 -38.09
C PHE A 16 -33.73 -27.53 -37.71
N SER A 17 -34.20 -26.30 -37.96
CA SER A 17 -33.52 -25.06 -37.57
C SER A 17 -33.26 -25.00 -36.06
N ARG A 18 -34.27 -25.29 -35.22
CA ARG A 18 -34.11 -25.35 -33.78
C ARG A 18 -33.14 -26.43 -33.32
N THR A 19 -33.10 -27.56 -33.99
CA THR A 19 -32.15 -28.64 -33.67
C THR A 19 -30.72 -28.20 -33.95
N GLN A 20 -30.48 -27.49 -35.07
CA GLN A 20 -29.16 -26.93 -35.39
C GLN A 20 -28.73 -25.84 -34.39
N GLU A 21 -29.62 -24.94 -33.98
CA GLU A 21 -29.34 -23.92 -32.94
C GLU A 21 -28.97 -24.58 -31.62
N ILE A 22 -29.69 -25.59 -31.16
CA ILE A 22 -29.38 -26.33 -29.92
C ILE A 22 -28.03 -27.04 -30.03
N GLN A 23 -27.69 -27.62 -31.19
CA GLN A 23 -26.41 -28.26 -31.39
C GLN A 23 -25.25 -27.25 -31.35
N GLU A 24 -25.43 -26.10 -31.94
CA GLU A 24 -24.40 -25.04 -31.92
C GLU A 24 -24.23 -24.46 -30.51
N GLN A 25 -25.33 -24.20 -29.79
CA GLN A 25 -25.25 -23.78 -28.37
C GLN A 25 -24.57 -24.82 -27.47
N ARG A 26 -24.83 -26.10 -27.69
CA ARG A 26 -24.10 -27.17 -26.97
C ARG A 26 -22.63 -27.20 -27.28
N ARG A 27 -22.24 -26.98 -28.54
CA ARG A 27 -20.86 -26.91 -28.95
C ARG A 27 -20.11 -25.74 -28.28
N LEU A 28 -20.73 -24.56 -28.26
CA LEU A 28 -20.19 -23.37 -27.61
C LEU A 28 -20.05 -23.57 -26.10
N ALA A 29 -21.12 -24.06 -25.45
CA ALA A 29 -21.08 -24.36 -24.02
C ALA A 29 -20.04 -25.43 -23.64
N SER A 30 -19.83 -26.44 -24.50
CA SER A 30 -18.78 -27.43 -24.28
C SER A 30 -17.37 -26.84 -24.39
N GLY A 31 -17.16 -25.86 -25.30
CA GLY A 31 -15.90 -25.12 -25.41
C GLY A 31 -15.64 -24.29 -24.15
N GLU A 32 -16.64 -23.54 -23.72
CA GLU A 32 -16.55 -22.70 -22.51
C GLU A 32 -16.27 -23.53 -21.24
N ILE A 33 -16.91 -24.69 -21.10
CA ILE A 33 -16.64 -25.62 -20.00
C ILE A 33 -15.20 -26.12 -20.06
N ALA A 34 -14.66 -26.43 -21.22
CA ALA A 34 -13.28 -26.90 -21.36
C ALA A 34 -12.28 -25.80 -20.99
N GLU A 35 -12.54 -24.54 -21.37
CA GLU A 35 -11.72 -23.39 -20.97
C GLU A 35 -11.75 -23.15 -19.45
N LEU A 36 -12.94 -23.20 -18.86
CA LEU A 36 -13.10 -23.06 -17.40
C LEU A 36 -12.39 -24.15 -16.61
N LEU A 37 -12.44 -25.40 -17.08
CA LEU A 37 -11.73 -26.52 -16.47
C LEU A 37 -10.20 -26.31 -16.54
N ALA A 38 -9.69 -25.87 -17.68
CA ALA A 38 -8.27 -25.58 -17.83
C ALA A 38 -7.82 -24.41 -16.92
N ALA A 39 -8.63 -23.35 -16.82
CA ALA A 39 -8.38 -22.24 -15.89
C ALA A 39 -8.42 -22.69 -14.42
N GLN A 40 -9.34 -23.59 -14.08
CA GLN A 40 -9.42 -24.18 -12.73
C GLN A 40 -8.18 -25.00 -12.38
N GLU A 41 -7.69 -25.83 -13.31
CA GLU A 41 -6.46 -26.61 -13.09
C GLU A 41 -5.24 -25.70 -12.88
N THR A 42 -5.14 -24.64 -13.67
CA THR A 42 -4.06 -23.65 -13.53
C THR A 42 -4.12 -22.96 -12.17
N ALA A 43 -5.29 -22.47 -11.77
CA ALA A 43 -5.48 -21.84 -10.45
C ALA A 43 -5.19 -22.79 -9.29
N GLN A 44 -5.54 -24.07 -9.41
CA GLN A 44 -5.21 -25.06 -8.39
C GLN A 44 -3.71 -25.32 -8.28
N SER A 45 -2.98 -25.30 -9.41
CA SER A 45 -1.51 -25.41 -9.40
C SER A 45 -0.86 -24.22 -8.72
N GLU A 46 -1.32 -22.99 -9.03
CA GLU A 46 -0.83 -21.77 -8.40
C GLU A 46 -1.08 -21.76 -6.89
N VAL A 47 -2.24 -22.20 -6.44
CA VAL A 47 -2.55 -22.34 -4.99
C VAL A 47 -1.59 -23.32 -4.31
N GLN A 48 -1.27 -24.43 -4.96
CA GLN A 48 -0.31 -25.39 -4.40
C GLN A 48 1.10 -24.81 -4.27
N GLU A 49 1.56 -24.10 -5.31
CA GLU A 49 2.87 -23.43 -5.26
C GLU A 49 2.94 -22.36 -4.16
N LEU A 50 1.87 -21.60 -3.99
CA LEU A 50 1.76 -20.59 -2.91
C LEU A 50 1.76 -21.24 -1.52
N ASP A 51 1.06 -22.37 -1.35
CA ASP A 51 1.05 -23.11 -0.08
C ASP A 51 2.44 -23.68 0.27
N GLU A 52 3.18 -24.17 -0.72
CA GLU A 52 4.56 -24.62 -0.52
C GLU A 52 5.49 -23.48 -0.16
N ALA A 53 5.37 -22.35 -0.84
CA ALA A 53 6.13 -21.14 -0.52
C ALA A 53 5.82 -20.64 0.90
N ASN A 54 4.57 -20.60 1.31
CA ASN A 54 4.14 -20.20 2.65
C ASN A 54 4.73 -21.12 3.73
N ARG A 55 4.71 -22.44 3.53
CA ARG A 55 5.37 -23.39 4.46
C ARG A 55 6.88 -23.17 4.55
N GLY A 56 7.52 -22.80 3.42
CA GLY A 56 8.93 -22.40 3.38
C GLY A 56 9.20 -21.18 4.25
N ILE A 57 8.37 -20.15 4.11
CA ILE A 57 8.46 -18.90 4.89
C ILE A 57 8.22 -19.17 6.39
N GLU A 58 7.20 -19.93 6.76
CA GLU A 58 6.93 -20.28 8.15
C GLU A 58 8.10 -21.01 8.81
N SER A 59 8.73 -21.92 8.06
CA SER A 59 9.91 -22.64 8.54
C SER A 59 11.11 -21.71 8.75
N ALA A 60 11.33 -20.76 7.86
CA ALA A 60 12.39 -19.75 7.96
C ALA A 60 12.13 -18.80 9.15
N LEU A 61 10.91 -18.31 9.32
CA LEU A 61 10.51 -17.51 10.48
C LEU A 61 10.73 -18.24 11.80
N SER A 62 10.42 -19.53 11.84
CA SER A 62 10.65 -20.36 13.04
C SER A 62 12.13 -20.50 13.37
N ARG A 63 13.01 -20.59 12.36
CA ARG A 63 14.47 -20.58 12.56
C ARG A 63 14.98 -19.22 13.05
N LEU A 64 14.55 -18.13 12.43
CA LEU A 64 14.92 -16.79 12.85
C LEU A 64 14.51 -16.49 14.31
N ARG A 65 13.29 -16.85 14.69
CA ARG A 65 12.82 -16.68 16.07
C ARG A 65 13.67 -17.44 17.08
N ARG A 66 14.13 -18.66 16.75
CA ARG A 66 15.07 -19.43 17.60
C ARG A 66 16.41 -18.73 17.70
N GLN A 67 16.98 -18.26 16.58
CA GLN A 67 18.25 -17.52 16.58
C GLN A 67 18.15 -16.24 17.41
N MET A 68 17.06 -15.47 17.27
CA MET A 68 16.83 -14.29 18.12
C MET A 68 16.72 -14.63 19.62
N ALA A 69 16.07 -15.74 19.96
CA ALA A 69 15.97 -16.20 21.36
C ALA A 69 17.36 -16.60 21.89
N ASP A 70 18.16 -17.30 21.09
CA ASP A 70 19.51 -17.69 21.45
C ASP A 70 20.44 -16.48 21.65
N ILE A 71 20.39 -15.49 20.74
CA ILE A 71 21.16 -14.23 20.85
C ILE A 71 20.72 -13.45 22.11
N LYS A 72 19.42 -13.34 22.35
CA LYS A 72 18.89 -12.68 23.55
C LYS A 72 19.36 -13.35 24.85
N THR A 73 19.45 -14.69 24.83
CA THR A 73 19.94 -15.47 25.97
C THR A 73 21.45 -15.27 26.16
N GLN A 74 22.21 -15.18 25.07
CA GLN A 74 23.65 -14.90 25.11
C GLN A 74 23.95 -13.49 25.65
N LEU A 75 23.21 -12.47 25.16
CA LEU A 75 23.31 -11.09 25.67
C LEU A 75 22.94 -10.96 27.16
N ALA A 76 22.00 -11.79 27.62
CA ALA A 76 21.62 -11.80 29.05
C ALA A 76 22.65 -12.54 29.95
N GLN A 77 23.56 -13.31 29.35
CA GLN A 77 24.62 -14.07 30.06
C GLN A 77 25.98 -13.36 30.05
N GLU A 78 26.18 -12.35 29.22
CA GLU A 78 27.40 -11.55 29.31
C GLU A 78 27.39 -10.79 30.65
N PRO A 79 28.41 -11.00 31.52
CA PRO A 79 28.50 -10.25 32.77
C PRO A 79 28.73 -8.79 32.42
N VAL A 80 27.84 -7.93 32.88
CA VAL A 80 28.06 -6.47 32.85
C VAL A 80 29.34 -6.22 33.64
N VAL A 81 30.46 -6.08 32.94
CA VAL A 81 31.72 -5.58 33.55
C VAL A 81 31.41 -4.13 33.88
N ALA A 82 31.19 -3.86 35.16
CA ALA A 82 31.09 -2.48 35.64
C ALA A 82 32.36 -1.72 35.21
N PRO A 83 32.21 -0.58 34.54
CA PRO A 83 33.38 0.24 34.22
C PRO A 83 34.06 0.68 35.49
N GLU A 84 35.38 0.48 35.60
CA GLU A 84 36.20 1.07 36.64
C GLU A 84 35.99 2.60 36.62
N PRO A 85 35.99 3.29 37.77
CA PRO A 85 35.83 4.73 37.77
C PRO A 85 37.07 5.36 37.14
N VAL A 86 36.95 5.80 35.89
CA VAL A 86 37.90 6.69 35.24
C VAL A 86 37.63 8.07 35.84
N GLU A 87 38.63 8.68 36.47
CA GLU A 87 38.60 10.08 36.85
C GLU A 87 38.48 10.91 35.56
N GLU A 88 37.30 11.36 35.29
CA GLU A 88 36.92 12.14 34.14
C GLU A 88 37.44 13.57 34.30
N ILE A 89 38.45 13.94 33.51
CA ILE A 89 38.73 15.34 33.25
C ILE A 89 37.52 15.85 32.48
N ILE A 90 36.66 16.62 33.19
CA ILE A 90 35.51 17.29 32.60
C ILE A 90 36.03 18.43 31.71
N GLU A 91 36.38 18.12 30.45
CA GLU A 91 36.21 19.11 29.37
C GLU A 91 34.70 19.15 29.08
N GLU A 92 34.07 20.27 29.37
CA GLU A 92 32.69 20.52 28.92
C GLU A 92 32.68 20.35 27.39
N PRO A 93 31.94 19.35 26.87
CA PRO A 93 31.74 19.27 25.42
C PRO A 93 30.90 20.50 25.03
N GLU A 94 31.38 21.26 24.06
CA GLU A 94 30.51 22.19 23.33
C GLU A 94 29.23 21.43 22.94
N PRO A 95 28.05 22.02 23.14
CA PRO A 95 26.80 21.34 22.83
C PRO A 95 26.80 20.99 21.34
N GLU A 96 27.04 19.70 21.02
CA GLU A 96 26.68 19.16 19.72
C GLU A 96 25.21 19.50 19.54
N ALA A 97 24.92 20.30 18.53
CA ALA A 97 23.56 20.64 18.15
C ALA A 97 22.84 19.29 17.89
N LEU A 98 22.01 18.88 18.84
CA LEU A 98 21.07 17.78 18.65
C LEU A 98 20.33 18.09 17.36
N VAL A 99 20.61 17.28 16.32
CA VAL A 99 19.82 17.34 15.09
C VAL A 99 18.41 16.92 15.51
N ALA A 100 17.59 17.92 15.77
CA ALA A 100 16.21 17.68 16.20
C ALA A 100 15.49 17.02 15.03
N GLY A 101 15.17 15.75 15.16
CA GLY A 101 14.28 15.04 14.25
C GLY A 101 12.88 15.69 14.30
N VAL A 102 12.09 15.49 13.26
CA VAL A 102 10.70 15.94 13.25
C VAL A 102 9.84 14.91 13.97
N GLU A 103 9.15 15.32 15.04
CA GLU A 103 8.15 14.50 15.73
C GLU A 103 6.75 14.86 15.21
N PHE A 104 6.10 13.91 14.56
CA PHE A 104 4.69 14.04 14.18
C PHE A 104 3.81 13.66 15.36
N SER A 105 3.54 14.61 16.26
CA SER A 105 2.94 14.38 17.57
C SER A 105 1.59 13.66 17.56
N ILE A 106 0.80 13.79 16.50
CA ILE A 106 -0.52 13.15 16.37
C ILE A 106 -0.40 11.70 15.93
N LEU A 107 0.57 11.40 15.10
CA LEU A 107 0.80 10.04 14.60
C LEU A 107 1.73 9.26 15.53
N GLY A 108 2.38 9.90 16.49
CA GLY A 108 3.42 9.25 17.30
C GLY A 108 4.60 8.76 16.48
N LEU A 109 4.79 9.31 15.25
CA LEU A 109 5.91 9.02 14.38
C LEU A 109 7.06 9.96 14.72
N ALA A 110 8.22 9.40 15.03
CA ALA A 110 9.46 10.14 15.21
C ALA A 110 10.42 9.74 14.08
N THR A 111 10.99 10.70 13.38
CA THR A 111 11.96 10.44 12.31
C THR A 111 13.02 11.55 12.28
N GLU A 112 14.23 11.18 11.88
CA GLU A 112 15.33 12.14 11.64
C GLU A 112 15.31 12.71 10.21
N ALA A 113 14.38 12.23 9.36
CA ALA A 113 14.20 12.71 8.01
C ALA A 113 13.89 14.20 7.99
N LYS A 114 14.39 14.91 6.98
CA LYS A 114 14.16 16.34 6.76
C LYS A 114 13.28 16.61 5.54
N SER A 115 13.12 15.62 4.69
CA SER A 115 12.35 15.71 3.46
C SER A 115 11.34 14.57 3.35
N PHE A 116 10.08 14.92 2.98
CA PHE A 116 8.94 14.02 3.07
C PHE A 116 8.09 14.00 1.81
N VAL A 117 7.60 12.82 1.42
CA VAL A 117 6.49 12.69 0.47
C VAL A 117 5.28 12.11 1.20
N ILE A 118 4.22 12.90 1.31
CA ILE A 118 2.97 12.51 1.95
C ILE A 118 2.06 11.92 0.86
N VAL A 119 1.77 10.63 0.93
CA VAL A 119 0.98 9.87 -0.06
C VAL A 119 -0.39 9.57 0.52
N VAL A 120 -1.43 10.13 -0.09
CA VAL A 120 -2.80 10.18 0.44
C VAL A 120 -3.72 9.35 -0.44
N ASP A 121 -4.28 8.30 0.13
CA ASP A 121 -5.30 7.47 -0.52
C ASP A 121 -6.62 8.24 -0.63
N MET A 122 -7.11 8.40 -1.85
CA MET A 122 -8.39 9.03 -2.15
C MET A 122 -9.34 8.07 -2.85
N SER A 123 -9.21 6.77 -2.62
CA SER A 123 -10.11 5.74 -3.15
C SER A 123 -11.53 5.89 -2.64
N GLY A 124 -12.46 5.15 -3.24
CA GLY A 124 -13.89 5.21 -2.90
C GLY A 124 -14.20 4.76 -1.47
N SER A 125 -13.43 3.86 -0.87
CA SER A 125 -13.55 3.42 0.52
C SER A 125 -13.33 4.56 1.50
N MET A 126 -12.43 5.49 1.16
CA MET A 126 -12.09 6.66 1.97
C MET A 126 -13.21 7.71 2.08
N LEU A 127 -14.30 7.61 1.30
CA LEU A 127 -15.40 8.59 1.36
C LEU A 127 -15.94 8.79 2.78
N SER A 128 -16.05 7.72 3.56
CA SER A 128 -16.52 7.78 4.95
C SER A 128 -15.51 8.42 5.90
N PHE A 129 -14.25 8.49 5.51
CA PHE A 129 -13.12 8.96 6.33
C PHE A 129 -12.47 10.22 5.77
N THR A 130 -13.08 10.86 4.76
CA THR A 130 -12.53 12.05 4.09
C THR A 130 -12.09 13.13 5.08
N GLU A 131 -12.93 13.49 6.05
CA GLU A 131 -12.61 14.52 7.05
C GLU A 131 -11.43 14.10 7.93
N LEU A 132 -11.40 12.84 8.37
CA LEU A 132 -10.32 12.29 9.18
C LEU A 132 -9.00 12.30 8.40
N MET A 133 -9.02 11.86 7.13
CA MET A 133 -7.85 11.87 6.25
C MET A 133 -7.32 13.28 6.06
N ILE A 134 -8.17 14.24 5.67
CA ILE A 134 -7.76 15.63 5.47
C ILE A 134 -7.16 16.21 6.76
N LYS A 135 -7.80 15.96 7.90
CA LYS A 135 -7.29 16.38 9.20
C LYS A 135 -5.90 15.78 9.47
N SER A 136 -5.73 14.48 9.28
CA SER A 136 -4.44 13.79 9.51
C SER A 136 -3.32 14.35 8.62
N VAL A 137 -3.61 14.65 7.34
CA VAL A 137 -2.61 15.29 6.46
C VAL A 137 -2.24 16.71 6.96
N LEU A 138 -3.23 17.50 7.40
CA LEU A 138 -2.97 18.83 7.95
C LEU A 138 -2.10 18.75 9.20
N GLU A 139 -2.33 17.76 10.06
CA GLU A 139 -1.56 17.51 11.28
C GLU A 139 -0.12 17.06 10.98
N VAL A 140 0.13 16.37 9.87
CA VAL A 140 1.49 16.08 9.38
C VAL A 140 2.20 17.35 8.90
N LEU A 141 1.47 18.32 8.33
CA LEU A 141 2.05 19.57 7.87
C LEU A 141 2.37 20.56 9.02
N ASP A 142 1.72 20.42 10.17
CA ASP A 142 1.83 21.38 11.26
C ASP A 142 3.23 21.51 11.89
N PRO A 143 4.01 20.43 12.12
CA PRO A 143 5.35 20.52 12.67
C PRO A 143 6.42 20.94 11.64
N LEU A 144 6.09 20.95 10.34
CA LEU A 144 7.06 21.28 9.29
C LEU A 144 7.38 22.78 9.28
N ASP A 145 8.64 23.08 9.06
CA ASP A 145 9.16 24.45 9.00
C ASP A 145 10.16 24.63 7.83
N GLY A 146 10.81 25.78 7.77
CA GLY A 146 11.76 26.11 6.70
C GLY A 146 13.00 25.21 6.63
N SER A 147 13.24 24.34 7.63
CA SER A 147 14.30 23.33 7.61
C SER A 147 13.87 22.03 6.92
N ASN A 148 12.57 21.85 6.70
CA ASN A 148 11.99 20.68 6.05
C ASN A 148 11.65 20.95 4.60
N GLU A 149 11.66 19.90 3.78
CA GLU A 149 11.15 19.89 2.41
C GLU A 149 10.05 18.84 2.28
N PHE A 150 9.02 19.12 1.49
CA PHE A 150 7.93 18.17 1.35
C PHE A 150 7.23 18.21 0.00
N ALA A 151 6.50 17.12 -0.29
CA ALA A 151 5.50 17.04 -1.36
C ALA A 151 4.27 16.27 -0.87
N ILE A 152 3.13 16.48 -1.53
CA ILE A 152 1.89 15.75 -1.28
C ILE A 152 1.46 15.09 -2.58
N ILE A 153 1.10 13.81 -2.52
CA ILE A 153 0.57 13.01 -3.63
C ILE A 153 -0.77 12.44 -3.19
N GLY A 154 -1.88 12.96 -3.71
CA GLY A 154 -3.16 12.29 -3.62
C GLY A 154 -3.32 11.29 -4.76
N TYR A 155 -3.81 10.07 -4.50
CA TYR A 155 -3.96 9.06 -5.53
C TYR A 155 -5.31 8.34 -5.48
N GLN A 156 -5.80 7.96 -6.66
CA GLN A 156 -6.97 7.11 -6.85
C GLN A 156 -6.93 6.43 -8.22
N GLY A 157 -7.81 5.42 -8.45
CA GLY A 157 -8.02 4.79 -9.75
C GLY A 157 -9.44 4.98 -10.25
N ASN A 158 -9.65 5.82 -11.32
CA ASN A 158 -10.96 5.95 -11.93
C ASN A 158 -10.87 6.57 -13.36
N PRO A 159 -10.98 5.82 -14.43
CA PRO A 159 -10.84 4.38 -14.57
C PRO A 159 -9.38 3.89 -14.54
N ALA A 160 -8.41 4.80 -14.59
CA ALA A 160 -6.97 4.54 -14.53
C ALA A 160 -6.37 5.23 -13.29
N PRO A 161 -5.16 4.85 -12.86
CA PRO A 161 -4.45 5.56 -11.81
C PRO A 161 -4.28 7.05 -12.13
N VAL A 162 -4.66 7.91 -11.20
CA VAL A 162 -4.52 9.36 -11.28
C VAL A 162 -3.83 9.86 -10.02
N LEU A 163 -2.87 10.77 -10.21
CA LEU A 163 -2.18 11.45 -9.13
C LEU A 163 -2.49 12.96 -9.16
N TRP A 164 -2.65 13.54 -8.00
CA TRP A 164 -2.67 15.00 -7.78
C TRP A 164 -1.48 15.34 -6.89
N THR A 165 -0.63 16.22 -7.33
CA THR A 165 0.63 16.52 -6.66
C THR A 165 0.73 17.98 -6.25
N TYR A 166 1.33 18.23 -5.10
CA TYR A 166 1.80 19.53 -4.69
C TYR A 166 3.21 19.39 -4.06
N PRO A 167 4.19 20.10 -4.59
CA PRO A 167 4.15 20.86 -5.83
C PRO A 167 3.97 19.96 -7.06
N ASP A 168 3.82 20.54 -8.24
CA ASP A 168 3.69 19.77 -9.49
C ASP A 168 4.92 18.88 -9.76
N ARG A 169 6.09 19.28 -9.25
CA ARG A 169 7.34 18.51 -9.36
C ARG A 169 8.28 18.80 -8.21
N GLY A 170 9.02 17.76 -7.78
CA GLY A 170 10.03 17.86 -6.73
C GLY A 170 9.45 18.20 -5.36
N LEU A 171 10.27 18.76 -4.50
CA LEU A 171 9.91 19.15 -3.14
C LEU A 171 9.87 20.67 -3.00
N VAL A 172 9.14 21.17 -2.01
CA VAL A 172 9.15 22.57 -1.58
C VAL A 172 9.53 22.68 -0.12
N GLN A 173 10.20 23.78 0.24
CA GLN A 173 10.49 24.07 1.64
C GLN A 173 9.22 24.35 2.44
N GLY A 174 9.20 23.95 3.71
CA GLY A 174 8.12 24.17 4.68
C GLY A 174 7.99 25.62 5.13
N THR A 175 8.13 26.59 4.20
CA THR A 175 7.89 28.00 4.51
C THR A 175 6.40 28.25 4.79
N PRO A 176 6.03 29.26 5.59
CA PRO A 176 4.63 29.55 5.87
C PRO A 176 3.77 29.69 4.60
N ALA A 177 4.27 30.30 3.53
CA ALA A 177 3.55 30.46 2.28
C ALA A 177 3.32 29.11 1.57
N ASN A 178 4.33 28.25 1.52
CA ASN A 178 4.20 26.92 0.92
C ASN A 178 3.29 26.01 1.77
N LEU A 179 3.38 26.08 3.08
CA LEU A 179 2.48 25.34 3.99
C LEU A 179 1.03 25.78 3.85
N ASP A 180 0.76 27.08 3.70
CA ASP A 180 -0.60 27.59 3.47
C ASP A 180 -1.15 27.08 2.13
N THR A 181 -0.35 27.09 1.07
CA THR A 181 -0.73 26.53 -0.23
C THR A 181 -0.96 25.02 -0.14
N ALA A 182 -0.12 24.30 0.58
CA ALA A 182 -0.27 22.85 0.81
C ALA A 182 -1.55 22.54 1.58
N ARG A 183 -1.91 23.34 2.58
CA ARG A 183 -3.18 23.19 3.33
C ARG A 183 -4.40 23.43 2.43
N GLU A 184 -4.34 24.42 1.54
CA GLU A 184 -5.39 24.65 0.56
C GLU A 184 -5.50 23.50 -0.45
N PHE A 185 -4.37 23.04 -0.96
CA PHE A 185 -4.31 21.87 -1.84
C PHE A 185 -4.93 20.65 -1.14
N THR A 186 -4.52 20.34 0.09
CA THR A 186 -5.05 19.22 0.87
C THR A 186 -6.58 19.31 1.02
N ARG A 187 -7.11 20.48 1.39
CA ARG A 187 -8.56 20.69 1.48
C ARG A 187 -9.26 20.49 0.12
N SER A 188 -8.61 20.83 -0.99
CA SER A 188 -9.17 20.62 -2.33
C SER A 188 -9.33 19.15 -2.69
N LEU A 189 -8.50 18.27 -2.11
CA LEU A 189 -8.58 16.81 -2.31
C LEU A 189 -9.90 16.22 -1.81
N ALA A 190 -10.53 16.84 -0.80
CA ALA A 190 -11.79 16.36 -0.22
C ALA A 190 -12.92 16.09 -1.24
N ARG A 191 -12.88 16.71 -2.41
CA ARG A 191 -13.87 16.58 -3.48
C ARG A 191 -13.52 15.50 -4.52
N ARG A 192 -12.40 14.81 -4.34
CA ARG A 192 -11.81 13.93 -5.37
C ARG A 192 -11.81 12.46 -5.00
N PHE A 193 -12.32 12.11 -3.82
CA PHE A 193 -12.37 10.74 -3.33
C PHE A 193 -13.29 9.88 -4.18
N SER A 194 -12.74 8.91 -4.90
CA SER A 194 -13.49 7.96 -5.74
C SER A 194 -12.58 6.85 -6.29
N GLY A 195 -13.20 5.81 -6.87
CA GLY A 195 -12.49 4.78 -7.63
C GLY A 195 -11.75 3.76 -6.78
N SER A 196 -10.74 3.13 -7.34
CA SER A 196 -9.94 2.06 -6.75
C SER A 196 -8.67 2.57 -6.06
N THR A 197 -7.85 1.66 -5.55
CA THR A 197 -6.71 1.94 -4.67
C THR A 197 -5.37 1.55 -5.31
N PRO A 198 -4.87 2.28 -6.34
CA PRO A 198 -3.63 1.97 -7.03
C PRO A 198 -2.38 2.34 -6.22
N THR A 199 -2.25 1.79 -5.01
CA THR A 199 -1.17 2.09 -4.05
C THR A 199 0.22 1.82 -4.64
N HIS A 200 0.37 0.74 -5.41
CA HIS A 200 1.64 0.44 -6.05
C HIS A 200 2.11 1.57 -6.96
N TYR A 201 1.21 2.09 -7.81
CA TYR A 201 1.52 3.20 -8.71
C TYR A 201 1.90 4.48 -7.94
N ALA A 202 1.21 4.76 -6.84
CA ALA A 202 1.49 5.91 -5.99
C ALA A 202 2.86 5.80 -5.30
N LEU A 203 3.20 4.63 -4.76
CA LEU A 203 4.51 4.37 -4.13
C LEU A 203 5.66 4.46 -5.14
N LEU A 204 5.49 3.89 -6.36
CA LEU A 204 6.49 4.04 -7.42
C LEU A 204 6.74 5.51 -7.78
N SER A 205 5.68 6.32 -7.82
CA SER A 205 5.81 7.76 -8.05
C SER A 205 6.51 8.46 -6.89
N ALA A 206 6.16 8.12 -5.63
CA ALA A 206 6.76 8.71 -4.44
C ALA A 206 8.26 8.40 -4.32
N LEU A 207 8.69 7.19 -4.70
CA LEU A 207 10.10 6.80 -4.71
C LEU A 207 10.97 7.67 -5.65
N GLN A 208 10.37 8.29 -6.68
CA GLN A 208 11.10 9.17 -7.61
C GLN A 208 11.41 10.56 -7.04
N TYR A 209 10.79 10.96 -5.93
CA TYR A 209 11.09 12.24 -5.29
C TYR A 209 12.40 12.16 -4.51
N PRO A 210 13.21 13.23 -4.45
CA PRO A 210 14.45 13.26 -3.68
C PRO A 210 14.16 13.52 -2.19
N ALA A 211 13.32 12.67 -1.60
CA ALA A 211 12.91 12.74 -0.20
C ALA A 211 13.60 11.65 0.62
N ASP A 212 13.80 11.91 1.92
CA ASP A 212 14.35 10.95 2.88
C ASP A 212 13.28 9.96 3.34
N ALA A 213 12.01 10.41 3.45
CA ALA A 213 10.93 9.60 3.95
C ALA A 213 9.64 9.73 3.12
N ILE A 214 8.84 8.65 3.11
CA ILE A 214 7.50 8.58 2.54
C ILE A 214 6.52 8.30 3.68
N ILE A 215 5.40 9.03 3.73
CA ILE A 215 4.31 8.79 4.68
C ILE A 215 3.08 8.37 3.87
N LEU A 216 2.76 7.08 3.86
CA LEU A 216 1.58 6.54 3.18
C LEU A 216 0.39 6.49 4.12
N MET A 217 -0.73 7.11 3.74
CA MET A 217 -1.99 7.11 4.47
C MET A 217 -3.07 6.40 3.65
N SER A 218 -3.69 5.33 4.20
CA SER A 218 -4.73 4.54 3.50
C SER A 218 -5.70 3.88 4.48
N ASP A 219 -6.92 3.57 4.02
CA ASP A 219 -7.94 2.80 4.76
C ASP A 219 -8.23 1.45 4.12
N GLY A 220 -7.71 1.20 2.93
CA GLY A 220 -8.07 0.06 2.09
C GLY A 220 -6.91 -0.81 1.64
N GLU A 221 -7.27 -2.03 1.21
CA GLU A 221 -6.34 -2.91 0.54
C GLU A 221 -6.00 -2.38 -0.86
N PRO A 222 -4.75 -2.52 -1.31
CA PRO A 222 -4.35 -2.08 -2.63
C PRO A 222 -4.98 -2.94 -3.74
N ASP A 223 -5.17 -2.37 -4.94
CA ASP A 223 -5.68 -3.08 -6.12
C ASP A 223 -4.77 -4.23 -6.56
N ASN A 224 -3.46 -4.08 -6.40
CA ASN A 224 -2.48 -5.10 -6.68
C ASN A 224 -2.28 -6.02 -5.47
N SER A 225 -1.79 -7.24 -5.72
CA SER A 225 -1.44 -8.17 -4.63
C SER A 225 -0.49 -7.50 -3.62
N PRO A 226 -0.83 -7.48 -2.32
CA PRO A 226 0.04 -6.93 -1.28
C PRO A 226 1.46 -7.50 -1.31
N GLY A 227 1.61 -8.82 -1.50
CA GLY A 227 2.92 -9.47 -1.57
C GLY A 227 3.78 -8.98 -2.74
N PHE A 228 3.17 -8.75 -3.91
CA PHE A 228 3.86 -8.18 -5.06
C PHE A 228 4.35 -6.75 -4.76
N ILE A 229 3.50 -5.91 -4.18
CA ILE A 229 3.88 -4.53 -3.83
C ILE A 229 5.04 -4.52 -2.84
N LEU A 230 4.94 -5.32 -1.77
CA LEU A 230 5.98 -5.42 -0.75
C LEU A 230 7.34 -5.80 -1.35
N GLN A 231 7.36 -6.82 -2.21
CA GLN A 231 8.59 -7.28 -2.85
C GLN A 231 9.18 -6.24 -3.80
N ASP A 232 8.35 -5.61 -4.62
CA ASP A 232 8.80 -4.65 -5.63
C ASP A 232 9.31 -3.36 -4.97
N ILE A 233 8.54 -2.80 -4.02
CA ILE A 233 8.94 -1.60 -3.27
C ILE A 233 10.22 -1.84 -2.47
N ALA A 234 10.34 -2.95 -1.73
CA ALA A 234 11.57 -3.26 -1.00
C ALA A 234 12.79 -3.42 -1.93
N THR A 235 12.58 -3.94 -3.16
CA THR A 235 13.64 -4.08 -4.14
C THR A 235 14.12 -2.71 -4.65
N LEU A 236 13.19 -1.83 -5.00
CA LEU A 236 13.48 -0.50 -5.52
C LEU A 236 14.05 0.42 -4.42
N ASN A 237 13.42 0.40 -3.23
CA ASN A 237 13.83 1.25 -2.11
C ASN A 237 15.22 0.90 -1.57
N ARG A 238 15.72 -0.31 -1.80
CA ARG A 238 17.10 -0.68 -1.45
C ARG A 238 18.16 0.24 -2.07
N TYR A 239 17.86 0.86 -3.20
CA TYR A 239 18.73 1.81 -3.89
C TYR A 239 18.47 3.26 -3.48
N GLU A 240 17.23 3.56 -3.08
CA GLU A 240 16.80 4.91 -2.67
C GLU A 240 17.00 5.15 -1.16
N ASN A 241 16.94 4.08 -0.37
CA ASN A 241 17.14 4.07 1.09
C ASN A 241 16.25 5.08 1.83
N LYS A 242 14.95 5.12 1.47
CA LYS A 242 13.96 5.99 2.09
C LYS A 242 13.25 5.27 3.23
N GLU A 243 12.98 5.97 4.31
CA GLU A 243 12.03 5.49 5.33
C GLU A 243 10.61 5.48 4.73
N ILE A 244 9.83 4.42 4.97
CA ILE A 244 8.42 4.38 4.56
C ILE A 244 7.55 4.18 5.79
N HIS A 245 7.02 5.28 6.30
CA HIS A 245 6.03 5.25 7.36
C HIS A 245 4.64 5.01 6.78
N THR A 246 3.81 4.29 7.53
CA THR A 246 2.45 3.97 7.08
C THR A 246 1.42 4.31 8.13
N VAL A 247 0.30 4.87 7.70
CA VAL A 247 -0.80 5.29 8.55
C VAL A 247 -2.10 4.64 8.08
N ALA A 248 -2.67 3.77 8.91
CA ALA A 248 -3.99 3.22 8.68
C ALA A 248 -5.05 4.20 9.19
N ILE A 249 -5.98 4.62 8.33
CA ILE A 249 -7.03 5.59 8.64
C ILE A 249 -8.39 4.88 8.79
N GLY A 250 -9.15 5.22 9.83
CA GLY A 250 -10.52 4.75 10.00
C GLY A 250 -10.65 3.47 10.81
N ASP A 251 -11.60 2.58 10.46
CA ASP A 251 -11.88 1.36 11.21
C ASP A 251 -10.92 0.20 10.85
N TYR A 252 -9.64 0.50 10.75
CA TYR A 252 -8.59 -0.42 10.30
C TYR A 252 -8.49 -1.69 11.15
N THR A 253 -8.94 -1.68 12.42
CA THR A 253 -8.89 -2.85 13.31
C THR A 253 -9.70 -4.04 12.79
N GLN A 254 -10.69 -3.79 11.93
CA GLN A 254 -11.51 -4.82 11.30
C GLN A 254 -10.90 -5.36 10.00
N ASN A 255 -9.93 -4.65 9.42
CA ASN A 255 -9.25 -5.05 8.19
C ASN A 255 -7.82 -5.55 8.49
N ARG A 256 -7.71 -6.85 8.83
CA ARG A 256 -6.40 -7.48 9.11
C ARG A 256 -5.46 -7.46 7.92
N GLY A 257 -5.99 -7.60 6.69
CA GLY A 257 -5.18 -7.59 5.46
C GLY A 257 -4.47 -6.27 5.28
N LEU A 258 -5.20 -5.15 5.40
CA LEU A 258 -4.65 -3.81 5.37
C LEU A 258 -3.59 -3.59 6.44
N VAL A 259 -3.91 -3.92 7.69
CA VAL A 259 -2.97 -3.72 8.82
C VAL A 259 -1.68 -4.49 8.59
N MET A 260 -1.77 -5.76 8.19
CA MET A 260 -0.59 -6.58 7.90
C MET A 260 0.23 -6.02 6.73
N PHE A 261 -0.43 -5.56 5.67
CA PHE A 261 0.24 -4.94 4.53
C PHE A 261 1.00 -3.68 4.94
N LEU A 262 0.33 -2.73 5.60
CA LEU A 262 0.94 -1.46 6.02
C LEU A 262 2.07 -1.67 7.04
N GLN A 263 1.87 -2.53 8.04
CA GLN A 263 2.92 -2.86 9.00
C GLN A 263 4.15 -3.49 8.34
N THR A 264 3.92 -4.41 7.39
CA THR A 264 5.03 -5.07 6.69
C THR A 264 5.77 -4.09 5.79
N LEU A 265 5.02 -3.22 5.09
CA LEU A 265 5.59 -2.19 4.23
C LEU A 265 6.50 -1.23 5.03
N ALA A 266 6.02 -0.74 6.17
CA ALA A 266 6.79 0.12 7.05
C ALA A 266 8.04 -0.59 7.57
N HIS A 267 7.88 -1.76 8.16
CA HIS A 267 9.00 -2.50 8.78
C HIS A 267 10.08 -2.93 7.79
N GLN A 268 9.73 -3.23 6.54
CA GLN A 268 10.70 -3.59 5.50
C GLN A 268 11.50 -2.39 4.96
N ASN A 269 11.09 -1.17 5.28
CA ASN A 269 11.65 0.06 4.78
C ASN A 269 11.98 1.05 5.92
N ASP A 270 12.43 0.54 7.07
CA ASP A 270 12.92 1.29 8.23
C ASP A 270 11.95 2.37 8.75
N GLY A 271 10.66 2.20 8.51
CA GLY A 271 9.62 3.12 8.94
C GLY A 271 8.69 2.52 10.00
N ASP A 272 7.81 3.37 10.53
CA ASP A 272 6.84 3.05 11.57
C ASP A 272 5.42 2.93 11.02
N PHE A 273 4.59 2.12 11.69
CA PHE A 273 3.16 1.98 11.43
C PHE A 273 2.34 2.59 12.56
N VAL A 274 1.34 3.40 12.18
CA VAL A 274 0.37 3.99 13.12
C VAL A 274 -1.06 3.79 12.62
N GLY A 275 -1.99 3.65 13.55
CA GLY A 275 -3.42 3.62 13.26
C GLY A 275 -4.13 4.86 13.81
N VAL A 276 -4.94 5.52 12.97
CA VAL A 276 -5.77 6.67 13.34
C VAL A 276 -7.23 6.29 13.17
N SER A 277 -7.96 6.25 14.27
CA SER A 277 -9.41 5.98 14.30
C SER A 277 -10.20 7.20 14.75
N ARG A 278 -11.53 7.16 14.53
CA ARG A 278 -12.44 8.19 15.05
C ARG A 278 -12.51 8.18 16.57
#